data_78226405ac0797b508701ddca526d8d7
#
_entry.id   78226405ac0797b508701ddca526d8d7
#
_cell.length_a   1.000
_cell.length_b   1.000
_cell.length_c   1.000
_cell.angle_alpha   90.00
_cell.angle_beta   90.00
_cell.angle_gamma   90.00
#
_symmetry.space_group_name_H-M   'P 1'
#
loop_
_entity.id
_entity.type
_entity.pdbx_description
1 polymer ?
#
loop_
_entity_poly.entity_id
_entity_poly.type
_entity_poly.pdbx_seq_one_letter_code
_entity_poly.pdbx_strand_id
1 'polypeptide(L)'
;MKYKITEEAYANAQKVLEAAARPNGFFASGLPGGYEATWARDSMIASLGASLISNKFEMPFRRSLEVLSKHQSKHGQIPNAVGDYNIERRSKITFNSIDSTLWYIIGHFVYASAYKNKKLLISHKKNIERALNWLEYQDSNEDTLIVQQPTTDWQDAFPHKYGRVLSTEALYFAALNFLGRKKGANRIKRVVNGEIEKYLSLYDAKRGYYLPWAWKTHNKFREQETWFDTF
;
A
#
# COMPACT_ATOMS: atom_id res chain seq x y z
N MET A 1 14.37 18.96 -29.90
CA MET A 1 14.78 17.57 -29.66
C MET A 1 14.29 17.08 -28.27
N LYS A 2 14.52 17.83 -27.19
CA LYS A 2 14.13 17.45 -25.80
C LYS A 2 12.61 17.21 -25.62
N TYR A 3 11.76 18.05 -26.20
CA TYR A 3 10.29 17.91 -26.12
C TYR A 3 9.76 16.65 -26.83
N LYS A 4 10.32 16.29 -27.98
CA LYS A 4 9.90 15.11 -28.74
C LYS A 4 10.13 13.80 -27.98
N ILE A 5 11.22 13.68 -27.23
CA ILE A 5 11.52 12.52 -26.38
C ILE A 5 10.51 12.42 -25.22
N THR A 6 10.13 13.53 -24.61
CA THR A 6 9.16 13.56 -23.52
C THR A 6 7.78 13.15 -23.99
N GLU A 7 7.34 13.64 -25.16
CA GLU A 7 6.06 13.28 -25.77
C GLU A 7 6.01 11.78 -26.14
N GLU A 8 7.08 11.25 -26.70
CA GLU A 8 7.20 9.85 -27.04
C GLU A 8 7.20 8.95 -25.79
N ALA A 9 7.95 9.34 -24.76
CA ALA A 9 7.96 8.64 -23.48
C ALA A 9 6.57 8.62 -22.82
N TYR A 10 5.85 9.74 -22.84
CA TYR A 10 4.51 9.87 -22.33
C TYR A 10 3.52 8.97 -23.10
N ALA A 11 3.58 8.99 -24.42
CA ALA A 11 2.73 8.15 -25.26
C ALA A 11 3.00 6.65 -25.02
N ASN A 12 4.26 6.26 -24.85
CA ASN A 12 4.61 4.88 -24.55
C ASN A 12 4.18 4.46 -23.15
N ALA A 13 4.29 5.33 -22.14
CA ALA A 13 3.76 5.08 -20.80
C ALA A 13 2.24 4.84 -20.80
N GLN A 14 1.49 5.60 -21.61
CA GLN A 14 0.05 5.35 -21.77
C GLN A 14 -0.24 3.98 -22.39
N LYS A 15 0.52 3.55 -23.41
CA LYS A 15 0.39 2.22 -24.01
C LYS A 15 0.66 1.10 -23.00
N VAL A 16 1.64 1.30 -22.11
CA VAL A 16 1.92 0.33 -21.04
C VAL A 16 0.73 0.22 -20.07
N LEU A 17 0.14 1.35 -19.67
CA LEU A 17 -1.07 1.34 -18.84
C LEU A 17 -2.26 0.65 -19.54
N GLU A 18 -2.44 0.89 -20.83
CA GLU A 18 -3.46 0.22 -21.64
C GLU A 18 -3.23 -1.29 -21.72
N ALA A 19 -1.99 -1.72 -21.93
CA ALA A 19 -1.61 -3.12 -21.94
C ALA A 19 -1.80 -3.81 -20.58
N ALA A 20 -1.58 -3.09 -19.48
CA ALA A 20 -1.80 -3.59 -18.11
C ALA A 20 -3.28 -3.60 -17.70
N ALA A 21 -4.15 -2.84 -18.38
CA ALA A 21 -5.58 -2.79 -18.12
C ALA A 21 -6.27 -4.08 -18.65
N ARG A 22 -6.70 -4.94 -17.73
CA ARG A 22 -7.31 -6.24 -18.01
C ARG A 22 -8.75 -6.32 -17.50
N PRO A 23 -9.55 -7.34 -17.89
CA PRO A 23 -10.92 -7.49 -17.41
C PRO A 23 -11.07 -7.52 -15.88
N ASN A 24 -10.06 -8.01 -15.17
CA ASN A 24 -10.04 -8.09 -13.70
C ASN A 24 -9.35 -6.90 -13.01
N GLY A 25 -8.99 -5.85 -13.75
CA GLY A 25 -8.31 -4.67 -13.21
C GLY A 25 -6.93 -4.44 -13.82
N PHE A 26 -6.13 -3.62 -13.19
CA PHE A 26 -4.74 -3.44 -13.59
C PHE A 26 -3.90 -4.63 -13.13
N PHE A 27 -3.20 -5.26 -14.06
CA PHE A 27 -2.19 -6.25 -13.77
C PHE A 27 -0.84 -5.56 -13.50
N ALA A 28 0.02 -6.19 -12.72
CA ALA A 28 1.35 -5.67 -12.43
C ALA A 28 2.27 -5.68 -13.67
N SER A 29 1.96 -6.48 -14.69
CA SER A 29 2.63 -6.46 -15.98
C SER A 29 1.62 -6.42 -17.13
N GLY A 30 1.94 -5.64 -18.15
CA GLY A 30 1.23 -5.66 -19.43
C GLY A 30 1.72 -6.77 -20.40
N LEU A 31 2.83 -7.42 -20.06
CA LEU A 31 3.45 -8.45 -20.89
C LEU A 31 2.99 -9.85 -20.46
N PRO A 32 2.80 -10.78 -21.44
CA PRO A 32 2.52 -12.19 -21.16
C PRO A 32 3.67 -12.88 -20.41
N GLY A 33 3.35 -13.88 -19.59
CA GLY A 33 4.32 -14.75 -18.96
C GLY A 33 4.91 -14.24 -17.63
N GLY A 34 4.40 -13.13 -17.07
CA GLY A 34 4.82 -12.65 -15.77
C GLY A 34 3.72 -11.85 -15.08
N TYR A 35 3.59 -11.98 -13.77
CA TYR A 35 2.72 -11.18 -12.92
C TYR A 35 1.27 -10.96 -13.45
N GLU A 36 0.69 -11.98 -14.08
CA GLU A 36 -0.66 -11.96 -14.67
C GLU A 36 -1.73 -12.01 -13.57
N ALA A 37 -1.70 -11.03 -12.70
CA ALA A 37 -2.60 -10.90 -11.57
C ALA A 37 -2.85 -9.44 -11.23
N THR A 38 -3.96 -9.19 -10.55
CA THR A 38 -4.21 -7.92 -9.87
C THR A 38 -3.44 -7.92 -8.55
N TRP A 39 -2.29 -7.26 -8.53
CA TRP A 39 -1.52 -6.99 -7.32
C TRP A 39 -2.05 -5.72 -6.67
N ALA A 40 -2.36 -5.76 -5.37
CA ALA A 40 -3.00 -4.65 -4.69
C ALA A 40 -2.18 -3.36 -4.77
N ARG A 41 -0.91 -3.40 -4.40
CA ARG A 41 -0.01 -2.23 -4.47
C ARG A 41 0.13 -1.73 -5.91
N ASP A 42 0.50 -2.63 -6.83
CA ASP A 42 0.80 -2.27 -8.22
C ASP A 42 -0.43 -1.69 -8.92
N SER A 43 -1.59 -2.33 -8.76
CA SER A 43 -2.83 -1.85 -9.36
C SER A 43 -3.27 -0.50 -8.77
N MET A 44 -3.06 -0.26 -7.48
CA MET A 44 -3.42 1.03 -6.87
C MET A 44 -2.45 2.14 -7.29
N ILE A 45 -1.14 1.90 -7.28
CA ILE A 45 -0.15 2.90 -7.71
C ILE A 45 -0.32 3.23 -9.19
N ALA A 46 -0.49 2.21 -10.05
CA ALA A 46 -0.79 2.42 -11.47
C ALA A 46 -2.09 3.25 -11.67
N SER A 47 -3.12 2.93 -10.88
CA SER A 47 -4.40 3.63 -10.93
C SER A 47 -4.31 5.10 -10.50
N LEU A 48 -3.44 5.44 -9.54
CA LEU A 48 -3.20 6.84 -9.15
C LEU A 48 -2.74 7.66 -10.37
N GLY A 49 -1.72 7.19 -11.08
CA GLY A 49 -1.22 7.86 -12.29
C GLY A 49 -2.24 7.83 -13.42
N ALA A 50 -2.86 6.70 -13.69
CA ALA A 50 -3.84 6.52 -14.76
C ALA A 50 -5.07 7.44 -14.61
N SER A 51 -5.53 7.66 -13.36
CA SER A 51 -6.65 8.54 -13.06
C SER A 51 -6.42 10.01 -13.38
N LEU A 52 -5.15 10.43 -13.47
CA LEU A 52 -4.76 11.80 -13.87
C LEU A 52 -4.72 11.98 -15.38
N ILE A 53 -4.68 10.89 -16.14
CA ILE A 53 -4.51 10.92 -17.58
C ILE A 53 -5.86 10.96 -18.30
N SER A 54 -6.75 10.03 -17.97
CA SER A 54 -8.01 9.86 -18.72
C SER A 54 -9.05 9.03 -17.96
N ASN A 55 -10.33 9.35 -18.19
CA ASN A 55 -11.45 8.57 -17.68
C ASN A 55 -11.53 7.15 -18.27
N LYS A 56 -10.81 6.84 -19.36
CA LYS A 56 -10.76 5.49 -19.92
C LYS A 56 -10.24 4.44 -18.92
N PHE A 57 -9.47 4.89 -17.93
CA PHE A 57 -8.92 4.04 -16.89
C PHE A 57 -9.84 3.87 -15.66
N GLU A 58 -11.04 4.45 -15.66
CA GLU A 58 -12.00 4.27 -14.57
C GLU A 58 -12.36 2.79 -14.37
N MET A 59 -12.66 2.08 -15.46
CA MET A 59 -13.06 0.68 -15.40
C MET A 59 -11.97 -0.26 -14.88
N PRO A 60 -10.72 -0.22 -15.36
CA PRO A 60 -9.64 -1.02 -14.78
C PRO A 60 -9.39 -0.72 -13.30
N PHE A 61 -9.42 0.54 -12.90
CA PHE A 61 -9.26 0.90 -11.48
C PHE A 61 -10.41 0.33 -10.63
N ARG A 62 -11.64 0.54 -11.05
CA ARG A 62 -12.82 -0.01 -10.41
C ARG A 62 -12.74 -1.53 -10.24
N ARG A 63 -12.39 -2.25 -11.32
CA ARG A 63 -12.26 -3.71 -11.32
C ARG A 63 -11.18 -4.20 -10.35
N SER A 64 -10.04 -3.49 -10.26
CA SER A 64 -9.02 -3.80 -9.27
C SER A 64 -9.59 -3.75 -7.84
N LEU A 65 -10.32 -2.69 -7.50
CA LEU A 65 -10.94 -2.55 -6.18
C LEU A 65 -12.02 -3.61 -5.92
N GLU A 66 -12.85 -3.94 -6.93
CA GLU A 66 -13.89 -4.96 -6.83
C GLU A 66 -13.29 -6.36 -6.62
N VAL A 67 -12.24 -6.71 -7.37
CA VAL A 67 -11.55 -8.00 -7.25
C VAL A 67 -10.91 -8.15 -5.87
N LEU A 68 -10.21 -7.12 -5.40
CA LEU A 68 -9.61 -7.12 -4.06
C LEU A 68 -10.66 -7.23 -2.96
N SER A 69 -11.79 -6.49 -3.07
CA SER A 69 -12.90 -6.57 -2.13
C SER A 69 -13.52 -7.96 -2.06
N LYS A 70 -13.75 -8.58 -3.22
CA LYS A 70 -14.33 -9.93 -3.34
C LYS A 70 -13.48 -10.98 -2.63
N HIS A 71 -12.18 -10.83 -2.66
CA HIS A 71 -11.23 -11.80 -2.11
C HIS A 71 -10.63 -11.40 -0.76
N GLN A 72 -11.22 -10.40 -0.09
CA GLN A 72 -10.82 -10.03 1.27
C GLN A 72 -10.90 -11.24 2.23
N SER A 73 -9.89 -11.41 3.07
CA SER A 73 -9.86 -12.50 4.04
C SER A 73 -10.99 -12.40 5.08
N LYS A 74 -11.29 -13.50 5.74
CA LYS A 74 -12.26 -13.51 6.84
C LYS A 74 -11.90 -12.57 7.99
N HIS A 75 -10.62 -12.24 8.16
CA HIS A 75 -10.12 -11.33 9.19
C HIS A 75 -9.98 -9.88 8.72
N GLY A 76 -10.24 -9.59 7.46
CA GLY A 76 -10.19 -8.21 6.93
C GLY A 76 -8.96 -7.88 6.10
N GLN A 77 -7.93 -8.72 6.08
CA GLN A 77 -6.74 -8.50 5.26
C GLN A 77 -7.11 -8.50 3.77
N ILE A 78 -6.51 -7.61 3.01
CA ILE A 78 -6.62 -7.57 1.56
C ILE A 78 -5.51 -8.43 0.95
N PRO A 79 -5.82 -9.25 -0.07
CA PRO A 79 -4.79 -10.05 -0.74
C PRO A 79 -3.73 -9.16 -1.37
N ASN A 80 -2.48 -9.61 -1.36
CA ASN A 80 -1.44 -8.93 -2.12
C ASN A 80 -1.56 -9.19 -3.63
N ALA A 81 -2.07 -10.37 -4.04
CA ALA A 81 -2.33 -10.69 -5.44
C ALA A 81 -3.55 -11.59 -5.62
N VAL A 82 -4.28 -11.39 -6.73
CA VAL A 82 -5.39 -12.23 -7.20
C VAL A 82 -5.20 -12.51 -8.68
N GLY A 83 -4.95 -13.77 -9.05
CA GLY A 83 -4.78 -14.22 -10.42
C GLY A 83 -3.71 -15.30 -10.61
N ASP A 84 -3.47 -15.65 -11.85
CA ASP A 84 -2.53 -16.71 -12.25
C ASP A 84 -1.15 -16.12 -12.57
N TYR A 85 -0.35 -15.84 -11.55
CA TYR A 85 0.97 -15.22 -11.76
C TYR A 85 2.16 -16.13 -11.44
N ASN A 86 1.91 -17.27 -10.86
CA ASN A 86 2.94 -18.24 -10.55
C ASN A 86 2.38 -19.66 -10.65
N ILE A 87 2.90 -20.42 -11.61
CA ILE A 87 2.49 -21.81 -11.89
C ILE A 87 2.77 -22.74 -10.71
N GLU A 88 3.79 -22.46 -9.91
CA GLU A 88 4.16 -23.26 -8.75
C GLU A 88 3.25 -23.02 -7.53
N ARG A 89 2.54 -21.92 -7.48
CA ARG A 89 1.62 -21.61 -6.38
C ARG A 89 0.29 -22.31 -6.57
N ARG A 90 -0.13 -23.05 -5.54
CA ARG A 90 -1.40 -23.78 -5.53
C ARG A 90 -2.62 -22.86 -5.36
N SER A 91 -2.43 -21.59 -5.03
CA SER A 91 -3.52 -20.63 -4.81
C SER A 91 -3.39 -19.44 -5.74
N LYS A 92 -4.50 -19.05 -6.36
CA LYS A 92 -4.64 -17.82 -7.13
C LYS A 92 -4.77 -16.56 -6.27
N ILE A 93 -4.86 -16.73 -4.95
CA ILE A 93 -5.04 -15.65 -3.99
C ILE A 93 -3.95 -15.78 -2.94
N THR A 94 -3.19 -14.71 -2.74
CA THR A 94 -2.11 -14.69 -1.75
C THR A 94 -2.30 -13.54 -0.77
N PHE A 95 -1.94 -13.80 0.49
CA PHE A 95 -2.02 -12.87 1.60
C PHE A 95 -0.64 -12.78 2.24
N ASN A 96 0.15 -11.82 1.82
CA ASN A 96 1.51 -11.67 2.34
C ASN A 96 1.78 -10.26 2.87
N SER A 97 1.29 -9.22 2.23
CA SER A 97 1.74 -7.87 2.52
C SER A 97 0.72 -7.01 3.27
N ILE A 98 1.22 -6.20 4.20
CA ILE A 98 0.45 -5.21 4.98
C ILE A 98 0.06 -4.03 4.09
N ASP A 99 0.97 -3.55 3.27
CA ASP A 99 0.75 -2.39 2.41
C ASP A 99 -0.41 -2.59 1.41
N SER A 100 -0.71 -3.81 1.02
CA SER A 100 -1.89 -4.14 0.21
C SER A 100 -3.19 -3.63 0.82
N THR A 101 -3.35 -3.82 2.12
CA THR A 101 -4.55 -3.37 2.84
C THR A 101 -4.61 -1.84 2.93
N LEU A 102 -3.47 -1.19 3.11
CA LEU A 102 -3.35 0.26 3.13
C LEU A 102 -3.65 0.88 1.76
N TRP A 103 -3.04 0.36 0.71
CA TRP A 103 -3.28 0.80 -0.67
C TRP A 103 -4.74 0.61 -1.11
N TYR A 104 -5.37 -0.48 -0.69
CA TYR A 104 -6.79 -0.72 -0.95
C TYR A 104 -7.68 0.37 -0.35
N ILE A 105 -7.45 0.74 0.91
CA ILE A 105 -8.20 1.83 1.56
C ILE A 105 -7.97 3.13 0.80
N ILE A 106 -6.73 3.51 0.57
CA ILE A 106 -6.35 4.74 -0.16
C ILE A 106 -6.99 4.75 -1.55
N GLY A 107 -6.91 3.64 -2.28
CA GLY A 107 -7.45 3.48 -3.62
C GLY A 107 -8.93 3.80 -3.73
N HIS A 108 -9.74 3.41 -2.75
CA HIS A 108 -11.17 3.73 -2.73
C HIS A 108 -11.44 5.24 -2.68
N PHE A 109 -10.70 5.97 -1.87
CA PHE A 109 -10.86 7.41 -1.75
C PHE A 109 -10.33 8.15 -2.99
N VAL A 110 -9.21 7.69 -3.53
CA VAL A 110 -8.66 8.24 -4.76
C VAL A 110 -9.61 8.01 -5.93
N TYR A 111 -10.14 6.78 -6.10
CA TYR A 111 -11.16 6.49 -7.11
C TYR A 111 -12.36 7.42 -6.98
N ALA A 112 -12.91 7.55 -5.77
CA ALA A 112 -14.09 8.40 -5.53
C ALA A 112 -13.82 9.88 -5.84
N SER A 113 -12.61 10.37 -5.58
CA SER A 113 -12.19 11.73 -5.87
C SER A 113 -11.95 11.96 -7.37
N ALA A 114 -11.17 11.09 -8.00
CA ALA A 114 -10.74 11.21 -9.39
C ALA A 114 -11.93 11.17 -10.37
N TYR A 115 -12.83 10.22 -10.17
CA TYR A 115 -13.98 10.02 -11.05
C TYR A 115 -15.29 10.61 -10.50
N LYS A 116 -15.23 11.32 -9.37
CA LYS A 116 -16.41 11.89 -8.68
C LYS A 116 -17.52 10.86 -8.45
N ASN A 117 -17.12 9.61 -8.21
CA ASN A 117 -17.99 8.44 -8.10
C ASN A 117 -17.80 7.75 -6.74
N LYS A 118 -18.72 7.99 -5.80
CA LYS A 118 -18.67 7.43 -4.45
C LYS A 118 -19.35 6.04 -4.33
N LYS A 119 -19.86 5.46 -5.41
CA LYS A 119 -20.63 4.20 -5.34
C LYS A 119 -19.82 3.06 -4.73
N LEU A 120 -18.55 2.88 -5.14
CA LEU A 120 -17.68 1.85 -4.56
C LEU A 120 -17.38 2.10 -3.09
N LEU A 121 -17.10 3.34 -2.71
CA LEU A 121 -16.83 3.72 -1.33
C LEU A 121 -18.01 3.37 -0.41
N ILE A 122 -19.24 3.55 -0.91
CA ILE A 122 -20.47 3.22 -0.20
C ILE A 122 -20.69 1.71 -0.14
N SER A 123 -20.61 1.02 -1.29
CA SER A 123 -20.88 -0.41 -1.37
C SER A 123 -19.83 -1.26 -0.64
N HIS A 124 -18.56 -0.81 -0.63
CA HIS A 124 -17.45 -1.49 0.04
C HIS A 124 -17.16 -0.96 1.46
N LYS A 125 -18.06 -0.15 2.03
CA LYS A 125 -17.85 0.42 3.38
C LYS A 125 -17.48 -0.63 4.42
N LYS A 126 -18.21 -1.75 4.45
CA LYS A 126 -17.93 -2.87 5.38
C LYS A 126 -16.56 -3.51 5.14
N ASN A 127 -16.14 -3.62 3.88
CA ASN A 127 -14.82 -4.16 3.54
C ASN A 127 -13.71 -3.21 4.02
N ILE A 128 -13.90 -1.91 3.84
CA ILE A 128 -12.96 -0.88 4.31
C ILE A 128 -12.86 -0.88 5.84
N GLU A 129 -13.99 -0.97 6.54
CA GLU A 129 -14.02 -1.07 8.00
C GLU A 129 -13.29 -2.33 8.49
N ARG A 130 -13.52 -3.49 7.88
CA ARG A 130 -12.81 -4.74 8.21
C ARG A 130 -11.31 -4.64 7.90
N ALA A 131 -10.94 -3.99 6.81
CA ALA A 131 -9.54 -3.75 6.46
C ALA A 131 -8.85 -2.86 7.51
N LEU A 132 -9.51 -1.79 7.96
CA LEU A 132 -9.00 -0.94 9.03
C LEU A 132 -8.84 -1.72 10.34
N ASN A 133 -9.86 -2.48 10.75
CA ASN A 133 -9.79 -3.28 11.97
C ASN A 133 -8.61 -4.27 11.92
N TRP A 134 -8.39 -4.90 10.76
CA TRP A 134 -7.25 -5.81 10.61
C TRP A 134 -5.90 -5.08 10.79
N LEU A 135 -5.78 -3.85 10.29
CA LEU A 135 -4.57 -3.02 10.49
C LEU A 135 -4.41 -2.62 11.96
N GLU A 136 -5.49 -2.27 12.65
CA GLU A 136 -5.46 -1.92 14.07
C GLU A 136 -4.96 -3.07 14.96
N TYR A 137 -5.26 -4.33 14.58
CA TYR A 137 -4.72 -5.52 15.26
C TYR A 137 -3.21 -5.73 15.04
N GLN A 138 -2.58 -5.01 14.12
CA GLN A 138 -1.13 -5.07 13.93
C GLN A 138 -0.37 -4.13 14.89
N ASP A 139 -1.07 -3.30 15.66
CA ASP A 139 -0.48 -2.46 16.71
C ASP A 139 -0.27 -3.27 18.00
N SER A 140 0.81 -4.04 18.06
CA SER A 140 1.09 -4.92 19.19
C SER A 140 1.58 -4.20 20.45
N ASN A 141 1.85 -2.89 20.39
CA ASN A 141 2.35 -2.09 21.52
C ASN A 141 1.38 -0.97 21.97
N GLU A 142 0.21 -0.88 21.35
CA GLU A 142 -0.79 0.15 21.62
C GLU A 142 -0.24 1.59 21.49
N ASP A 143 0.73 1.77 20.57
CA ASP A 143 1.31 3.09 20.26
C ASP A 143 0.75 3.69 18.95
N THR A 144 -0.19 3.01 18.32
CA THR A 144 -0.85 3.36 17.05
C THR A 144 0.00 3.06 15.81
N LEU A 145 1.22 2.55 15.96
CA LEU A 145 2.06 2.14 14.84
C LEU A 145 1.84 0.66 14.49
N ILE A 146 1.89 0.39 13.22
CA ILE A 146 1.81 -0.99 12.71
C ILE A 146 3.15 -1.69 12.95
N VAL A 147 3.08 -2.91 13.49
CA VAL A 147 4.23 -3.79 13.63
C VAL A 147 4.14 -4.87 12.57
N GLN A 148 4.98 -4.79 11.55
CA GLN A 148 5.00 -5.78 10.48
C GLN A 148 6.03 -6.88 10.71
N GLN A 149 5.75 -8.06 10.15
CA GLN A 149 6.69 -9.18 10.09
C GLN A 149 7.70 -8.97 8.95
N PRO A 150 8.85 -9.68 8.97
CA PRO A 150 9.74 -9.71 7.81
C PRO A 150 9.01 -10.17 6.54
N THR A 151 9.41 -9.67 5.40
CA THR A 151 8.86 -10.04 4.07
C THR A 151 7.37 -9.74 3.87
N THR A 152 6.77 -8.86 4.67
CA THR A 152 5.34 -8.56 4.59
C THR A 152 5.01 -7.17 4.04
N ASP A 153 5.89 -6.61 3.22
CA ASP A 153 5.66 -5.40 2.43
C ASP A 153 6.11 -5.59 0.96
N TRP A 154 6.39 -4.50 0.24
CA TRP A 154 6.83 -4.57 -1.15
C TRP A 154 8.20 -5.24 -1.34
N GLN A 155 9.04 -5.29 -0.29
CA GLN A 155 10.33 -5.98 -0.28
C GLN A 155 10.18 -7.39 0.30
N ASP A 156 9.24 -8.15 -0.20
CA ASP A 156 8.87 -9.48 0.29
C ASP A 156 9.93 -10.56 0.07
N ALA A 157 10.94 -10.29 -0.75
CA ALA A 157 12.09 -11.17 -0.95
C ALA A 157 13.23 -10.97 0.08
N PHE A 158 13.18 -9.90 0.87
CA PHE A 158 14.26 -9.53 1.79
C PHE A 158 13.77 -9.43 3.23
N PRO A 159 14.25 -10.29 4.15
CA PRO A 159 13.73 -10.35 5.53
C PRO A 159 14.31 -9.28 6.47
N HIS A 160 15.03 -8.29 5.96
CA HIS A 160 15.75 -7.31 6.75
C HIS A 160 14.86 -6.21 7.37
N LYS A 161 13.66 -6.02 6.85
CA LYS A 161 12.71 -4.99 7.31
C LYS A 161 11.57 -5.61 8.12
N TYR A 162 11.43 -5.19 9.36
CA TYR A 162 10.35 -5.64 10.25
C TYR A 162 10.18 -4.69 11.43
N GLY A 163 9.13 -4.87 12.19
CA GLY A 163 8.78 -3.93 13.24
C GLY A 163 8.00 -2.73 12.68
N ARG A 164 8.36 -1.53 13.08
CA ARG A 164 7.76 -0.29 12.58
C ARG A 164 8.51 0.16 11.34
N VAL A 165 7.85 0.19 10.23
CA VAL A 165 8.45 0.53 8.92
C VAL A 165 7.89 1.84 8.43
N LEU A 166 8.75 2.81 8.15
CA LEU A 166 8.36 4.19 7.82
C LEU A 166 7.38 4.27 6.65
N SER A 167 7.60 3.51 5.59
CA SER A 167 6.69 3.48 4.43
C SER A 167 5.30 2.97 4.79
N THR A 168 5.21 1.97 5.65
CA THR A 168 3.95 1.43 6.17
C THR A 168 3.23 2.45 7.03
N GLU A 169 3.94 3.13 7.93
CA GLU A 169 3.38 4.18 8.79
C GLU A 169 2.90 5.39 7.97
N ALA A 170 3.63 5.77 6.92
CA ALA A 170 3.22 6.84 6.03
C ALA A 170 1.92 6.50 5.27
N LEU A 171 1.78 5.27 4.78
CA LEU A 171 0.55 4.80 4.16
C LEU A 171 -0.60 4.72 5.17
N TYR A 172 -0.33 4.28 6.40
CA TYR A 172 -1.35 4.21 7.45
C TYR A 172 -1.83 5.60 7.86
N PHE A 173 -0.90 6.55 8.02
CA PHE A 173 -1.23 7.96 8.22
C PHE A 173 -2.15 8.49 7.10
N ALA A 174 -1.82 8.21 5.84
CA ALA A 174 -2.64 8.64 4.70
C ALA A 174 -4.02 7.98 4.71
N ALA A 175 -4.10 6.67 4.95
CA ALA A 175 -5.36 5.93 5.02
C ALA A 175 -6.28 6.47 6.13
N LEU A 176 -5.74 6.74 7.32
CA LEU A 176 -6.51 7.31 8.43
C LEU A 176 -7.02 8.74 8.12
N ASN A 177 -6.22 9.55 7.42
CA ASN A 177 -6.67 10.87 6.98
C ASN A 177 -7.83 10.77 5.99
N PHE A 178 -7.76 9.88 5.01
CA PHE A 178 -8.86 9.64 4.07
C PHE A 178 -10.13 9.15 4.77
N LEU A 179 -10.00 8.33 5.80
CA LEU A 179 -11.10 7.83 6.64
C LEU A 179 -11.64 8.89 7.61
N GLY A 180 -11.05 10.10 7.68
CA GLY A 180 -11.42 11.13 8.65
C GLY A 180 -10.99 10.80 10.10
N ARG A 181 -10.16 9.79 10.31
CA ARG A 181 -9.62 9.38 11.61
C ARG A 181 -8.45 10.27 12.05
N LYS A 182 -8.65 11.59 12.06
CA LYS A 182 -7.60 12.60 12.28
C LYS A 182 -6.83 12.43 13.58
N LYS A 183 -7.48 11.97 14.65
CA LYS A 183 -6.79 11.74 15.94
C LYS A 183 -5.74 10.63 15.81
N GLY A 184 -6.09 9.51 15.17
CA GLY A 184 -5.15 8.42 14.90
C GLY A 184 -4.01 8.86 13.99
N ALA A 185 -4.32 9.49 12.87
CA ALA A 185 -3.31 10.03 11.96
C ALA A 185 -2.33 10.98 12.67
N ASN A 186 -2.84 11.92 13.45
CA ASN A 186 -1.98 12.86 14.20
C ASN A 186 -1.13 12.13 15.25
N ARG A 187 -1.66 11.08 15.88
CA ARG A 187 -0.88 10.26 16.81
C ARG A 187 0.27 9.54 16.11
N ILE A 188 0.04 8.91 14.95
CA ILE A 188 1.12 8.30 14.15
C ILE A 188 2.21 9.34 13.87
N LYS A 189 1.84 10.51 13.34
CA LYS A 189 2.78 11.59 13.05
C LYS A 189 3.63 11.93 14.29
N ARG A 190 2.99 12.11 15.44
CA ARG A 190 3.67 12.48 16.68
C ARG A 190 4.61 11.39 17.19
N VAL A 191 4.20 10.12 17.13
CA VAL A 191 5.07 9.01 17.53
C VAL A 191 6.26 8.89 16.60
N VAL A 192 6.02 8.91 15.29
CA VAL A 192 7.08 8.82 14.27
C VAL A 192 8.11 9.94 14.42
N ASN A 193 7.66 11.15 14.75
CA ASN A 193 8.54 12.31 14.94
C ASN A 193 9.21 12.38 16.32
N GLY A 194 8.93 11.45 17.25
CA GLY A 194 9.50 11.48 18.59
C GLY A 194 8.89 12.52 19.53
N GLU A 195 7.70 13.00 19.22
CA GLU A 195 6.98 13.98 20.08
C GLU A 195 6.33 13.32 21.31
N ILE A 196 6.36 11.98 21.41
CA ILE A 196 5.83 11.22 22.54
C ILE A 196 6.97 10.36 23.10
N GLU A 197 7.63 10.84 24.12
CA GLU A 197 8.87 10.29 24.68
C GLU A 197 8.82 8.81 25.07
N LYS A 198 7.66 8.32 25.49
CA LYS A 198 7.51 6.92 25.89
C LYS A 198 7.55 5.92 24.72
N TYR A 199 7.49 6.39 23.49
CA TYR A 199 7.48 5.55 22.30
C TYR A 199 8.74 5.73 21.45
N LEU A 200 9.14 4.68 20.76
CA LEU A 200 10.28 4.71 19.87
C LEU A 200 9.95 5.59 18.63
N SER A 201 10.80 6.58 18.39
CA SER A 201 10.73 7.43 17.20
C SER A 201 11.35 6.76 15.98
N LEU A 202 10.83 7.07 14.80
CA LEU A 202 11.50 6.79 13.53
C LEU A 202 12.33 8.00 13.04
N TYR A 203 12.26 9.14 13.70
CA TYR A 203 13.07 10.31 13.38
C TYR A 203 14.35 10.35 14.23
N ASP A 204 15.50 10.28 13.56
CA ASP A 204 16.81 10.47 14.20
C ASP A 204 17.16 11.97 14.19
N ALA A 205 16.93 12.63 15.33
CA ALA A 205 17.18 14.06 15.47
C ALA A 205 18.68 14.41 15.38
N LYS A 206 19.60 13.49 15.69
CA LYS A 206 21.04 13.74 15.60
C LYS A 206 21.51 13.76 14.17
N ARG A 207 20.93 12.90 13.32
CA ARG A 207 21.30 12.74 11.93
C ARG A 207 20.41 13.55 10.99
N GLY A 208 19.24 14.01 11.45
CA GLY A 208 18.30 14.84 10.69
C GLY A 208 17.50 14.09 9.62
N TYR A 209 17.32 12.78 9.76
CA TYR A 209 16.53 11.98 8.82
C TYR A 209 15.66 10.93 9.51
N TYR A 210 14.74 10.35 8.74
CA TYR A 210 13.91 9.25 9.21
C TYR A 210 14.59 7.92 8.97
N LEU A 211 14.56 7.05 9.98
CA LEU A 211 14.97 5.65 9.86
C LEU A 211 13.98 4.91 8.97
N PRO A 212 14.40 4.06 8.04
CA PRO A 212 13.51 3.29 7.18
C PRO A 212 12.65 2.31 7.97
N TRP A 213 13.17 1.81 9.09
CA TRP A 213 12.45 0.97 10.02
C TRP A 213 13.09 0.97 11.41
N ALA A 214 12.33 0.52 12.41
CA ALA A 214 12.80 0.32 13.77
C ALA A 214 12.15 -0.92 14.38
N TRP A 215 12.83 -1.51 15.36
CA TRP A 215 12.31 -2.64 16.11
C TRP A 215 10.97 -2.31 16.76
N LYS A 216 10.17 -3.34 17.08
CA LYS A 216 8.82 -3.15 17.65
C LYS A 216 8.79 -2.69 19.11
N THR A 217 9.86 -2.86 19.87
CA THR A 217 9.88 -2.63 21.32
C THR A 217 10.74 -1.44 21.73
N HIS A 218 10.44 -0.87 22.89
CA HIS A 218 11.25 0.14 23.53
C HIS A 218 12.52 -0.38 24.16
N ASN A 219 13.12 -1.39 23.65
CA ASN A 219 14.34 -1.89 24.23
C ASN A 219 15.46 -0.90 24.04
N LYS A 220 16.25 -0.72 25.10
CA LYS A 220 17.48 0.06 25.08
C LYS A 220 18.60 -0.62 24.29
N PHE A 221 18.30 -1.62 23.48
CA PHE A 221 19.27 -2.30 22.65
C PHE A 221 19.64 -1.42 21.47
N ARG A 222 20.91 -1.04 21.42
CA ARG A 222 21.48 -0.16 20.40
C ARG A 222 21.53 -0.81 19.02
N GLU A 223 21.45 -2.12 18.96
CA GLU A 223 21.40 -2.89 17.70
C GLU A 223 20.12 -2.69 16.89
N GLN A 224 19.18 -1.95 17.43
CA GLN A 224 17.95 -1.55 16.72
C GLN A 224 18.19 -0.45 15.69
N GLU A 225 19.33 0.18 15.80
CA GLU A 225 19.70 1.24 14.90
C GLU A 225 20.30 0.61 13.65
N THR A 226 19.71 0.82 12.54
CA THR A 226 20.50 0.90 11.35
C THR A 226 20.78 -0.35 10.55
N TRP A 227 19.74 -0.91 10.00
CA TRP A 227 19.93 -1.40 8.66
C TRP A 227 19.43 -0.31 7.71
N PHE A 228 20.33 0.36 7.05
CA PHE A 228 19.97 1.27 5.99
C PHE A 228 19.45 0.48 4.81
N ASP A 229 18.27 0.87 4.35
CA ASP A 229 17.80 0.49 3.04
C ASP A 229 18.71 1.20 2.03
N THR A 230 19.63 0.51 1.45
CA THR A 230 20.58 1.04 0.45
C THR A 230 20.06 0.86 -0.97
N PHE A 231 18.77 0.57 -1.14
CA PHE A 231 18.14 0.38 -2.43
C PHE A 231 17.14 1.48 -2.76
#